data_c6eb50991b6172610211a3e10ace5a16
#
_entry.id   c6eb50991b6172610211a3e10ace5a16
#
_cell.length_a   1.000
_cell.length_b   1.000
_cell.length_c   1.000
_cell.angle_alpha   90.00
_cell.angle_beta   90.00
_cell.angle_gamma   90.00
#
_symmetry.space_group_name_H-M   'P 1'
#
loop_
_entity.id
_entity.type
_entity.pdbx_description
1 polymer ?
#
loop_
_entity_poly.entity_id
_entity_poly.type
_entity_poly.pdbx_seq_one_letter_code
_entity_poly.pdbx_strand_id
1 'polypeptide(L)'
;MFKVGFYNDAYLRTQSEKIAERIAKFGGKLYLEFGGKLFDDHHASRVLPGFAPDSKIRMLEKIKDKAEVIIAINAGDIEKNKVRGDLGITYDQDVLRLIDAFRGYGLYVSSVVLTRWQEQPSAIAYQKKLEGLGLKVYRHYPIAGYPSNIPLVVSDDGYGKNEFVETTRELVVVTAPGPGSGKMAVCLSQIYHENKRGVKAGYAKFETFPIWNIPLKHPVNLAYEAATADLNDVNMIDPFHLEAYGQTTINYNRDVEIFPVLNALFTRILGESPYKSPTDMGVNMAGNCIIDDEAVCEAAKQEIIRRYYNTLCDVRKGNADKDQVYKQELIMEQAQISTVDRPVIAAAVNHAELTGGPAVAIQLNDGAIITGKTSSLLGASSAALLDALKHLAKIPDEVRLLSPMVIEPIQNLKTKRLGHRNPRLHMDEALVALSVCALTDYNAKIALEKLSELRHCEVHSSVILSQVDVGVFRRLGVNLTTEPNYQSGNLYHG
;
A
#
# COMPACT_ATOMS: atom_id res chain seq x y z
N MET A 1 -1.28 17.81 -17.56
CA MET A 1 -1.12 16.54 -18.31
C MET A 1 -0.32 15.59 -17.43
N PHE A 2 -0.82 14.39 -17.17
CA PHE A 2 -0.09 13.38 -16.39
C PHE A 2 1.25 13.06 -17.08
N LYS A 3 2.36 13.41 -16.42
CA LYS A 3 3.71 13.13 -16.94
C LYS A 3 4.19 11.79 -16.37
N VAL A 4 4.69 10.92 -17.22
CA VAL A 4 5.32 9.67 -16.80
C VAL A 4 6.76 9.96 -16.37
N GLY A 5 7.06 9.70 -15.11
CA GLY A 5 8.39 9.91 -14.50
C GLY A 5 9.16 8.63 -14.22
N PHE A 6 8.53 7.46 -14.40
CA PHE A 6 9.11 6.17 -14.08
C PHE A 6 8.90 5.14 -15.19
N TYR A 7 9.97 4.41 -15.54
CA TYR A 7 9.94 3.39 -16.59
C TYR A 7 9.74 2.00 -16.00
N ASN A 8 8.48 1.58 -15.91
CA ASN A 8 8.09 0.34 -15.26
C ASN A 8 8.69 -0.93 -15.88
N ASP A 9 8.79 -1.03 -17.21
CA ASP A 9 9.31 -2.23 -17.84
C ASP A 9 10.82 -2.40 -17.61
N ALA A 10 11.57 -1.30 -17.54
CA ALA A 10 12.96 -1.33 -17.12
C ALA A 10 13.10 -1.81 -15.68
N TYR A 11 12.23 -1.33 -14.78
CA TYR A 11 12.20 -1.76 -13.38
C TYR A 11 11.95 -3.27 -13.25
N LEU A 12 10.92 -3.79 -13.94
CA LEU A 12 10.62 -5.22 -13.92
C LEU A 12 11.82 -6.07 -14.39
N ARG A 13 12.52 -5.60 -15.42
CA ARG A 13 13.70 -6.31 -15.96
C ARG A 13 14.88 -6.23 -15.01
N THR A 14 15.32 -5.05 -14.63
CA THR A 14 16.54 -4.86 -13.81
C THR A 14 16.39 -5.44 -12.42
N GLN A 15 15.19 -5.35 -11.80
CA GLN A 15 14.93 -5.95 -10.52
C GLN A 15 14.98 -7.49 -10.59
N SER A 16 14.41 -8.10 -11.65
CA SER A 16 14.48 -9.56 -11.87
C SER A 16 15.90 -10.04 -12.12
N GLU A 17 16.68 -9.31 -12.93
CA GLU A 17 18.09 -9.61 -13.18
C GLU A 17 18.90 -9.59 -11.88
N LYS A 18 18.65 -8.58 -11.01
CA LYS A 18 19.33 -8.46 -9.72
C LYS A 18 18.98 -9.59 -8.75
N ILE A 19 17.75 -10.06 -8.75
CA ILE A 19 17.34 -11.25 -7.98
C ILE A 19 18.05 -12.50 -8.52
N ALA A 20 18.14 -12.67 -9.85
CA ALA A 20 18.85 -13.81 -10.45
C ALA A 20 20.35 -13.82 -10.11
N GLU A 21 21.00 -12.64 -10.11
CA GLU A 21 22.40 -12.50 -9.64
C GLU A 21 22.55 -12.94 -8.17
N ARG A 22 21.58 -12.59 -7.30
CA ARG A 22 21.60 -13.00 -5.89
C ARG A 22 21.43 -14.52 -5.74
N ILE A 23 20.54 -15.15 -6.51
CA ILE A 23 20.37 -16.61 -6.51
C ILE A 23 21.71 -17.28 -6.88
N ALA A 24 22.35 -16.83 -7.96
CA ALA A 24 23.63 -17.37 -8.41
C ALA A 24 24.76 -17.18 -7.38
N LYS A 25 24.84 -16.00 -6.73
CA LYS A 25 25.82 -15.69 -5.66
C LYS A 25 25.76 -16.69 -4.50
N PHE A 26 24.56 -17.16 -4.16
CA PHE A 26 24.33 -18.08 -3.05
C PHE A 26 24.21 -19.56 -3.44
N GLY A 27 24.73 -19.93 -4.62
CA GLY A 27 24.80 -21.33 -5.01
C GLY A 27 23.48 -21.94 -5.48
N GLY A 28 22.52 -21.11 -5.87
CA GLY A 28 21.25 -21.52 -6.49
C GLY A 28 20.05 -21.53 -5.53
N LYS A 29 20.15 -21.02 -4.29
CA LYS A 29 19.01 -20.88 -3.38
C LYS A 29 18.97 -19.54 -2.67
N LEU A 30 17.83 -18.85 -2.76
CA LEU A 30 17.62 -17.54 -2.16
C LEU A 30 16.28 -17.49 -1.42
N TYR A 31 16.31 -17.10 -0.15
CA TYR A 31 15.14 -16.69 0.62
C TYR A 31 14.95 -15.19 0.47
N LEU A 32 13.91 -14.80 -0.24
CA LEU A 32 13.60 -13.40 -0.52
C LEU A 32 12.47 -12.93 0.39
N GLU A 33 12.81 -12.09 1.37
CA GLU A 33 11.80 -11.40 2.17
C GLU A 33 11.09 -10.37 1.30
N PHE A 34 9.80 -10.55 1.13
CA PHE A 34 8.99 -9.66 0.32
C PHE A 34 8.11 -8.79 1.21
N GLY A 35 8.52 -7.54 1.37
CA GLY A 35 7.79 -6.53 2.12
C GLY A 35 6.80 -5.73 1.26
N GLY A 36 5.86 -5.07 1.94
CA GLY A 36 4.91 -4.17 1.31
C GLY A 36 3.79 -4.87 0.51
N LYS A 37 3.08 -4.08 -0.28
CA LYS A 37 1.93 -4.51 -1.07
C LYS A 37 2.38 -5.10 -2.40
N LEU A 38 1.97 -6.34 -2.69
CA LEU A 38 2.38 -7.09 -3.89
C LEU A 38 1.49 -6.82 -5.10
N PHE A 39 0.17 -6.63 -4.87
CA PHE A 39 -0.84 -6.55 -5.93
C PHE A 39 -1.39 -5.12 -6.13
N ASP A 40 -1.23 -4.28 -5.12
CA ASP A 40 -1.93 -3.01 -5.00
C ASP A 40 -1.02 -1.93 -4.37
N ASP A 41 0.22 -1.81 -4.88
CA ASP A 41 1.17 -0.80 -4.39
C ASP A 41 0.81 0.59 -4.91
N HIS A 42 -0.31 1.09 -4.40
CA HIS A 42 -0.81 2.41 -4.76
C HIS A 42 0.08 3.55 -4.26
N HIS A 43 0.88 3.33 -3.20
CA HIS A 43 1.84 4.33 -2.78
C HIS A 43 2.92 4.53 -3.85
N ALA A 44 3.56 3.44 -4.29
CA ALA A 44 4.56 3.51 -5.35
C ALA A 44 4.00 4.12 -6.63
N SER A 45 2.78 3.75 -7.05
CA SER A 45 2.17 4.30 -8.26
C SER A 45 1.82 5.79 -8.19
N ARG A 46 1.60 6.33 -6.97
CA ARG A 46 1.37 7.77 -6.78
C ARG A 46 2.66 8.58 -6.73
N VAL A 47 3.72 8.01 -6.15
CA VAL A 47 5.01 8.68 -5.98
C VAL A 47 5.90 8.57 -7.21
N LEU A 48 5.73 7.49 -7.97
CA LEU A 48 6.47 7.18 -9.19
C LEU A 48 5.49 7.07 -10.38
N PRO A 49 5.08 8.19 -10.99
CA PRO A 49 4.16 8.19 -12.14
C PRO A 49 4.67 7.30 -13.27
N GLY A 50 3.92 6.27 -13.63
CA GLY A 50 4.33 5.22 -14.57
C GLY A 50 4.58 3.86 -13.90
N PHE A 51 4.77 3.80 -12.57
CA PHE A 51 4.83 2.54 -11.82
C PHE A 51 3.44 1.87 -11.80
N ALA A 52 3.35 0.64 -12.27
CA ALA A 52 2.10 -0.12 -12.20
C ALA A 52 1.93 -0.72 -10.79
N PRO A 53 0.74 -0.57 -10.14
CA PRO A 53 0.52 -1.08 -8.77
C PRO A 53 0.79 -2.57 -8.58
N ASP A 54 0.65 -3.36 -9.65
CA ASP A 54 0.88 -4.80 -9.71
C ASP A 54 2.28 -5.20 -10.21
N SER A 55 3.22 -4.25 -10.31
CA SER A 55 4.57 -4.51 -10.84
C SER A 55 5.30 -5.63 -10.09
N LYS A 56 5.15 -5.68 -8.77
CA LYS A 56 5.84 -6.66 -7.93
C LYS A 56 5.39 -8.08 -8.24
N ILE A 57 4.09 -8.30 -8.41
CA ILE A 57 3.57 -9.63 -8.75
C ILE A 57 3.88 -10.03 -10.19
N ARG A 58 3.81 -9.09 -11.14
CA ARG A 58 4.21 -9.33 -12.54
C ARG A 58 5.68 -9.72 -12.68
N MET A 59 6.54 -9.17 -11.83
CA MET A 59 7.94 -9.58 -11.80
C MET A 59 8.07 -11.04 -11.35
N LEU A 60 7.37 -11.46 -10.27
CA LEU A 60 7.38 -12.84 -9.81
C LEU A 60 6.75 -13.79 -10.83
N GLU A 61 5.72 -13.37 -11.54
CA GLU A 61 5.10 -14.15 -12.62
C GLU A 61 6.11 -14.52 -13.73
N LYS A 62 7.02 -13.61 -14.08
CA LYS A 62 8.07 -13.87 -15.08
C LYS A 62 9.06 -14.96 -14.67
N ILE A 63 9.22 -15.20 -13.37
CA ILE A 63 10.15 -16.20 -12.81
C ILE A 63 9.42 -17.29 -12.03
N LYS A 64 8.12 -17.48 -12.28
CA LYS A 64 7.24 -18.38 -11.52
C LYS A 64 7.73 -19.82 -11.47
N ASP A 65 8.36 -20.31 -12.52
CA ASP A 65 8.88 -21.70 -12.58
C ASP A 65 10.04 -21.96 -11.62
N LYS A 66 10.76 -20.88 -11.23
CA LYS A 66 11.86 -20.91 -10.27
C LYS A 66 11.48 -20.44 -8.88
N ALA A 67 10.27 -19.89 -8.71
CA ALA A 67 9.81 -19.25 -7.49
C ALA A 67 8.72 -20.06 -6.79
N GLU A 68 8.79 -20.18 -5.46
CA GLU A 68 7.71 -20.64 -4.59
C GLU A 68 7.46 -19.63 -3.49
N VAL A 69 6.24 -19.62 -2.95
CA VAL A 69 5.79 -18.62 -1.97
C VAL A 69 5.49 -19.29 -0.64
N ILE A 70 6.06 -18.76 0.42
CA ILE A 70 5.72 -19.03 1.82
C ILE A 70 4.99 -17.79 2.37
N ILE A 71 3.86 -18.00 3.03
CA ILE A 71 3.13 -16.90 3.68
C ILE A 71 3.29 -17.03 5.18
N ALA A 72 3.91 -16.02 5.82
CA ALA A 72 4.08 -15.97 7.27
C ALA A 72 2.94 -15.17 7.92
N ILE A 73 2.37 -15.68 9.01
CA ILE A 73 1.37 -14.98 9.81
C ILE A 73 1.62 -15.20 11.29
N ASN A 74 1.52 -14.14 12.10
CA ASN A 74 1.70 -14.20 13.52
C ASN A 74 0.46 -14.80 14.21
N ALA A 75 0.63 -15.87 14.98
CA ALA A 75 -0.43 -16.53 15.73
C ALA A 75 -1.16 -15.58 16.70
N GLY A 76 -0.45 -14.63 17.31
CA GLY A 76 -1.05 -13.60 18.15
C GLY A 76 -1.89 -12.58 17.37
N ASP A 77 -1.60 -12.33 16.10
CA ASP A 77 -2.43 -11.45 15.24
C ASP A 77 -3.73 -12.15 14.85
N ILE A 78 -3.70 -13.49 14.66
CA ILE A 78 -4.92 -14.31 14.46
C ILE A 78 -5.80 -14.26 15.71
N GLU A 79 -5.21 -14.47 16.89
CA GLU A 79 -5.92 -14.48 18.17
C GLU A 79 -6.63 -13.14 18.45
N LYS A 80 -6.00 -12.02 18.06
CA LYS A 80 -6.53 -10.66 18.22
C LYS A 80 -7.47 -10.22 17.11
N ASN A 81 -7.75 -11.07 16.13
CA ASN A 81 -8.49 -10.70 14.91
C ASN A 81 -7.97 -9.40 14.27
N LYS A 82 -6.65 -9.26 14.17
CA LYS A 82 -6.03 -8.05 13.65
C LYS A 82 -6.49 -7.75 12.23
N VAL A 83 -7.00 -6.54 12.03
CA VAL A 83 -7.59 -6.10 10.76
C VAL A 83 -6.54 -5.36 9.92
N ARG A 84 -6.55 -5.62 8.64
CA ARG A 84 -5.82 -4.86 7.64
C ARG A 84 -6.61 -3.61 7.26
N GLY A 85 -6.14 -2.44 7.70
CA GLY A 85 -6.91 -1.18 7.65
C GLY A 85 -7.30 -0.71 6.25
N ASP A 86 -6.51 -1.02 5.21
CA ASP A 86 -6.79 -0.64 3.83
C ASP A 86 -7.86 -1.51 3.14
N LEU A 87 -8.05 -2.75 3.61
CA LEU A 87 -9.01 -3.70 3.04
C LEU A 87 -10.20 -3.98 3.96
N GLY A 88 -10.08 -3.70 5.27
CA GLY A 88 -11.12 -3.96 6.26
C GLY A 88 -11.35 -5.45 6.56
N ILE A 89 -10.40 -6.33 6.20
CA ILE A 89 -10.44 -7.77 6.47
C ILE A 89 -9.39 -8.17 7.50
N THR A 90 -9.60 -9.28 8.19
CA THR A 90 -8.63 -9.80 9.16
C THR A 90 -7.40 -10.40 8.47
N TYR A 91 -6.27 -10.47 9.19
CA TYR A 91 -5.02 -11.00 8.62
C TYR A 91 -5.13 -12.46 8.17
N ASP A 92 -5.89 -13.29 8.88
CA ASP A 92 -6.18 -14.67 8.50
C ASP A 92 -6.99 -14.76 7.20
N GLN A 93 -7.97 -13.86 7.01
CA GLN A 93 -8.71 -13.76 5.76
C GLN A 93 -7.81 -13.24 4.61
N ASP A 94 -6.92 -12.28 4.92
CA ASP A 94 -5.98 -11.77 3.92
C ASP A 94 -4.98 -12.84 3.45
N VAL A 95 -4.54 -13.77 4.33
CA VAL A 95 -3.74 -14.93 3.91
C VAL A 95 -4.46 -15.76 2.85
N LEU A 96 -5.75 -16.04 3.02
CA LEU A 96 -6.53 -16.79 2.02
C LEU A 96 -6.64 -16.03 0.70
N ARG A 97 -6.91 -14.72 0.76
CA ARG A 97 -6.93 -13.83 -0.41
C ARG A 97 -5.58 -13.80 -1.13
N LEU A 98 -4.48 -13.74 -0.39
CA LEU A 98 -3.12 -13.77 -0.96
C LEU A 98 -2.86 -15.11 -1.66
N ILE A 99 -3.24 -16.24 -1.06
CA ILE A 99 -3.10 -17.57 -1.68
C ILE A 99 -3.84 -17.62 -3.01
N ASP A 100 -5.10 -17.20 -3.04
CA ASP A 100 -5.91 -17.19 -4.26
C ASP A 100 -5.31 -16.26 -5.32
N ALA A 101 -4.86 -15.09 -4.92
CA ALA A 101 -4.22 -14.14 -5.81
C ALA A 101 -2.92 -14.71 -6.41
N PHE A 102 -2.02 -15.29 -5.60
CA PHE A 102 -0.79 -15.91 -6.10
C PHE A 102 -1.08 -17.06 -7.07
N ARG A 103 -2.03 -17.93 -6.72
CA ARG A 103 -2.44 -19.02 -7.59
C ARG A 103 -3.04 -18.53 -8.92
N GLY A 104 -3.78 -17.42 -8.89
CA GLY A 104 -4.32 -16.76 -10.07
C GLY A 104 -3.25 -16.27 -11.05
N TYR A 105 -2.05 -15.90 -10.55
CA TYR A 105 -0.87 -15.59 -11.36
C TYR A 105 0.00 -16.82 -11.70
N GLY A 106 -0.45 -18.03 -11.35
CA GLY A 106 0.28 -19.26 -11.60
C GLY A 106 1.52 -19.47 -10.72
N LEU A 107 1.62 -18.75 -9.59
CA LEU A 107 2.68 -18.94 -8.60
C LEU A 107 2.36 -20.09 -7.65
N TYR A 108 3.36 -20.89 -7.36
CA TYR A 108 3.24 -22.00 -6.42
C TYR A 108 3.33 -21.51 -4.97
N VAL A 109 2.21 -21.56 -4.24
CA VAL A 109 2.19 -21.33 -2.80
C VAL A 109 2.45 -22.66 -2.11
N SER A 110 3.66 -22.82 -1.55
CA SER A 110 4.11 -24.09 -0.96
C SER A 110 3.55 -24.31 0.43
N SER A 111 3.46 -23.24 1.27
CA SER A 111 3.11 -23.38 2.67
C SER A 111 2.71 -22.07 3.35
N VAL A 112 2.12 -22.23 4.53
CA VAL A 112 1.88 -21.14 5.50
C VAL A 112 2.69 -21.41 6.76
N VAL A 113 3.35 -20.38 7.30
CA VAL A 113 4.10 -20.47 8.56
C VAL A 113 3.40 -19.65 9.65
N LEU A 114 2.94 -20.33 10.70
CA LEU A 114 2.39 -19.71 11.89
C LEU A 114 3.54 -19.32 12.82
N THR A 115 3.88 -18.04 12.86
CA THR A 115 4.97 -17.53 13.68
C THR A 115 4.51 -17.20 15.10
N ARG A 116 5.43 -17.19 16.07
CA ARG A 116 5.15 -16.98 17.50
C ARG A 116 4.07 -17.92 18.03
N TRP A 117 4.14 -19.17 17.58
CA TRP A 117 3.22 -20.22 17.98
C TRP A 117 3.34 -20.57 19.46
N GLN A 118 2.23 -20.51 20.19
CA GLN A 118 2.11 -20.83 21.61
C GLN A 118 0.77 -21.54 21.89
N GLU A 119 0.30 -22.32 20.93
CA GLU A 119 -0.96 -23.08 21.03
C GLU A 119 -2.21 -22.20 21.27
N GLN A 120 -2.20 -20.98 20.74
CA GLN A 120 -3.36 -20.09 20.83
C GLN A 120 -4.59 -20.74 20.17
N PRO A 121 -5.77 -20.75 20.84
CA PRO A 121 -6.96 -21.45 20.34
C PRO A 121 -7.38 -21.08 18.93
N SER A 122 -7.40 -19.78 18.59
CA SER A 122 -7.76 -19.32 17.26
C SER A 122 -6.71 -19.72 16.21
N ALA A 123 -5.42 -19.75 16.56
CA ALA A 123 -4.37 -20.19 15.66
C ALA A 123 -4.43 -21.71 15.40
N ILE A 124 -4.78 -22.52 16.41
CA ILE A 124 -5.02 -23.97 16.26
C ILE A 124 -6.20 -24.22 15.30
N ALA A 125 -7.31 -23.50 15.50
CA ALA A 125 -8.47 -23.61 14.62
C ALA A 125 -8.14 -23.20 13.18
N TYR A 126 -7.33 -22.14 13.03
CA TYR A 126 -6.89 -21.66 11.73
C TYR A 126 -5.93 -22.63 11.04
N GLN A 127 -5.00 -23.26 11.79
CA GLN A 127 -4.14 -24.33 11.26
C GLN A 127 -5.00 -25.45 10.66
N LYS A 128 -5.98 -25.98 11.42
CA LYS A 128 -6.88 -27.04 10.95
C LYS A 128 -7.65 -26.63 9.68
N LYS A 129 -8.09 -25.37 9.62
CA LYS A 129 -8.76 -24.81 8.43
C LYS A 129 -7.84 -24.82 7.22
N LEU A 130 -6.60 -24.38 7.34
CA LEU A 130 -5.63 -24.36 6.25
C LEU A 130 -5.27 -25.77 5.77
N GLU A 131 -5.04 -26.70 6.71
CA GLU A 131 -4.78 -28.12 6.41
C GLU A 131 -5.97 -28.76 5.70
N GLY A 132 -7.20 -28.46 6.14
CA GLY A 132 -8.44 -28.88 5.47
C GLY A 132 -8.60 -28.33 4.05
N LEU A 133 -7.95 -27.21 3.73
CA LEU A 133 -7.86 -26.63 2.38
C LEU A 133 -6.68 -27.21 1.56
N GLY A 134 -5.96 -28.20 2.09
CA GLY A 134 -4.84 -28.85 1.42
C GLY A 134 -3.54 -28.06 1.45
N LEU A 135 -3.40 -27.11 2.38
CA LEU A 135 -2.18 -26.32 2.55
C LEU A 135 -1.25 -26.97 3.58
N LYS A 136 0.05 -26.95 3.31
CA LYS A 136 1.06 -27.31 4.32
C LYS A 136 1.20 -26.17 5.31
N VAL A 137 1.18 -26.48 6.61
CA VAL A 137 1.30 -25.49 7.68
C VAL A 137 2.48 -25.87 8.58
N TYR A 138 3.33 -24.89 8.89
CA TYR A 138 4.51 -25.06 9.75
C TYR A 138 4.44 -24.07 10.92
N ARG A 139 5.05 -24.45 12.04
CA ARG A 139 5.05 -23.68 13.29
C ARG A 139 6.44 -23.18 13.63
N HIS A 140 6.54 -21.88 13.89
CA HIS A 140 7.73 -21.23 14.39
C HIS A 140 7.44 -20.64 15.77
N TYR A 141 8.33 -20.89 16.71
CA TYR A 141 8.13 -20.62 18.13
C TYR A 141 8.76 -19.29 18.55
N PRO A 142 8.29 -18.66 19.65
CA PRO A 142 8.98 -17.54 20.26
C PRO A 142 10.35 -17.99 20.78
N ILE A 143 11.37 -17.17 20.55
CA ILE A 143 12.73 -17.39 21.07
C ILE A 143 13.01 -16.32 22.11
N ALA A 144 13.42 -16.71 23.33
CA ALA A 144 13.69 -15.77 24.41
C ALA A 144 14.87 -14.84 24.06
N GLY A 145 14.63 -13.53 24.22
CA GLY A 145 15.64 -12.51 23.92
C GLY A 145 15.89 -12.28 22.42
N TYR A 146 14.99 -12.78 21.52
CA TYR A 146 15.08 -12.48 20.09
C TYR A 146 14.95 -10.97 19.82
N PRO A 147 15.74 -10.37 18.93
CA PRO A 147 16.81 -11.00 18.12
C PRO A 147 18.22 -10.94 18.75
N SER A 148 18.36 -10.32 19.91
CA SER A 148 19.68 -9.96 20.51
C SER A 148 20.41 -11.11 21.19
N ASN A 149 19.69 -12.15 21.65
CA ASN A 149 20.31 -13.34 22.25
C ASN A 149 20.81 -14.32 21.17
N ILE A 150 21.84 -13.87 20.42
CA ILE A 150 22.39 -14.60 19.26
C ILE A 150 22.75 -16.05 19.57
N PRO A 151 23.43 -16.37 20.71
CA PRO A 151 23.75 -17.75 21.03
C PRO A 151 22.55 -18.68 21.15
N LEU A 152 21.44 -18.20 21.72
CA LEU A 152 20.20 -18.96 21.80
C LEU A 152 19.47 -18.98 20.47
N VAL A 153 19.36 -17.82 19.78
CA VAL A 153 18.66 -17.71 18.51
C VAL A 153 19.25 -18.70 17.48
N VAL A 154 20.58 -18.77 17.38
CA VAL A 154 21.29 -19.67 16.45
C VAL A 154 21.72 -20.93 17.19
N SER A 155 20.74 -21.68 17.69
CA SER A 155 20.93 -22.98 18.37
C SER A 155 19.77 -23.93 18.07
N ASP A 156 19.87 -25.17 18.55
CA ASP A 156 18.78 -26.16 18.42
C ASP A 156 17.53 -25.79 19.23
N ASP A 157 17.70 -25.06 20.34
CA ASP A 157 16.61 -24.53 21.16
C ASP A 157 16.01 -23.22 20.60
N GLY A 158 16.72 -22.58 19.67
CA GLY A 158 16.27 -21.38 18.96
C GLY A 158 15.67 -21.71 17.59
N TYR A 159 16.41 -21.37 16.52
CA TYR A 159 15.96 -21.67 15.15
C TYR A 159 15.80 -23.16 14.89
N GLY A 160 16.58 -24.03 15.55
CA GLY A 160 16.47 -25.47 15.42
C GLY A 160 15.14 -26.05 15.90
N LYS A 161 14.47 -25.37 16.84
CA LYS A 161 13.14 -25.76 17.32
C LYS A 161 12.02 -25.46 16.32
N ASN A 162 12.22 -24.49 15.41
CA ASN A 162 11.26 -24.18 14.38
C ASN A 162 11.15 -25.32 13.38
N GLU A 163 9.94 -25.60 12.93
CA GLU A 163 9.73 -26.61 11.89
C GLU A 163 10.38 -26.17 10.57
N PHE A 164 11.15 -27.05 9.96
CA PHE A 164 11.75 -26.78 8.65
C PHE A 164 10.68 -26.82 7.57
N VAL A 165 10.57 -25.74 6.79
CA VAL A 165 9.66 -25.67 5.64
C VAL A 165 10.35 -26.34 4.45
N GLU A 166 9.81 -27.44 3.98
CA GLU A 166 10.29 -28.11 2.77
C GLU A 166 10.06 -27.23 1.54
N THR A 167 11.14 -26.89 0.86
CA THR A 167 11.13 -26.06 -0.34
C THR A 167 11.82 -26.75 -1.50
N THR A 168 11.32 -26.55 -2.72
CA THR A 168 11.76 -27.26 -3.92
C THR A 168 12.37 -26.35 -4.99
N ARG A 169 12.21 -25.02 -4.86
CA ARG A 169 12.62 -24.07 -5.90
C ARG A 169 13.84 -23.21 -5.46
N GLU A 170 14.51 -22.62 -6.44
CA GLU A 170 15.68 -21.77 -6.24
C GLU A 170 15.35 -20.47 -5.50
N LEU A 171 14.20 -19.89 -5.81
CA LEU A 171 13.69 -18.66 -5.18
C LEU A 171 12.53 -19.00 -4.24
N VAL A 172 12.74 -18.75 -2.95
CA VAL A 172 11.69 -18.86 -1.93
C VAL A 172 11.27 -17.48 -1.48
N VAL A 173 10.10 -17.05 -1.90
CA VAL A 173 9.52 -15.76 -1.54
C VAL A 173 8.78 -15.89 -0.22
N VAL A 174 9.20 -15.14 0.80
CA VAL A 174 8.55 -15.11 2.11
C VAL A 174 7.78 -13.79 2.24
N THR A 175 6.46 -13.89 2.22
CA THR A 175 5.56 -12.73 2.32
C THR A 175 4.58 -12.87 3.50
N ALA A 176 3.73 -11.85 3.72
CA ALA A 176 2.81 -11.81 4.85
C ALA A 176 1.67 -10.81 4.63
N PRO A 177 0.55 -10.93 5.35
CA PRO A 177 -0.56 -9.96 5.30
C PRO A 177 -0.19 -8.56 5.80
N GLY A 178 0.85 -8.45 6.64
CA GLY A 178 1.27 -7.15 7.17
C GLY A 178 2.59 -7.18 7.96
N PRO A 179 2.99 -6.03 8.52
CA PRO A 179 4.19 -5.91 9.34
C PRO A 179 4.08 -6.74 10.64
N GLY A 180 5.23 -7.16 11.17
CA GLY A 180 5.29 -7.93 12.42
C GLY A 180 4.92 -9.41 12.30
N SER A 181 4.63 -9.92 11.09
CA SER A 181 4.29 -11.33 10.86
C SER A 181 5.49 -12.30 10.92
N GLY A 182 6.73 -11.80 11.07
CA GLY A 182 7.92 -12.63 11.26
C GLY A 182 8.63 -13.11 9.98
N LYS A 183 8.43 -12.45 8.83
CA LYS A 183 9.05 -12.83 7.54
C LYS A 183 10.55 -13.04 7.62
N MET A 184 11.29 -12.06 8.17
CA MET A 184 12.74 -12.14 8.33
C MET A 184 13.14 -13.35 9.21
N ALA A 185 12.46 -13.56 10.34
CA ALA A 185 12.72 -14.69 11.22
C ALA A 185 12.50 -16.04 10.52
N VAL A 186 11.48 -16.13 9.65
CA VAL A 186 11.25 -17.31 8.80
C VAL A 186 12.42 -17.52 7.86
N CYS A 187 12.86 -16.48 7.14
CA CYS A 187 14.01 -16.57 6.23
C CYS A 187 15.28 -17.04 6.95
N LEU A 188 15.62 -16.42 8.08
CA LEU A 188 16.83 -16.76 8.86
C LEU A 188 16.76 -18.17 9.45
N SER A 189 15.60 -18.58 9.96
CA SER A 189 15.37 -19.94 10.44
C SER A 189 15.55 -20.97 9.32
N GLN A 190 15.05 -20.69 8.14
CA GLN A 190 15.23 -21.56 6.97
C GLN A 190 16.71 -21.66 6.57
N ILE A 191 17.43 -20.54 6.50
CA ILE A 191 18.87 -20.52 6.19
C ILE A 191 19.67 -21.32 7.24
N TYR A 192 19.29 -21.24 8.53
CA TYR A 192 19.89 -22.05 9.58
C TYR A 192 19.71 -23.55 9.32
N HIS A 193 18.49 -23.99 8.98
CA HIS A 193 18.21 -25.38 8.67
C HIS A 193 18.90 -25.86 7.38
N GLU A 194 18.92 -25.02 6.33
CA GLU A 194 19.64 -25.33 5.09
C GLU A 194 21.13 -25.49 5.32
N ASN A 195 21.73 -24.59 6.09
CA ASN A 195 23.17 -24.69 6.45
C ASN A 195 23.48 -25.98 7.21
N LYS A 196 22.64 -26.38 8.18
CA LYS A 196 22.78 -27.65 8.90
C LYS A 196 22.68 -28.87 7.97
N ARG A 197 21.99 -28.75 6.85
CA ARG A 197 21.85 -29.80 5.83
C ARG A 197 22.93 -29.73 4.74
N GLY A 198 23.88 -28.80 4.88
CA GLY A 198 24.94 -28.58 3.90
C GLY A 198 24.51 -27.89 2.63
N VAL A 199 23.30 -27.30 2.61
CA VAL A 199 22.78 -26.54 1.48
C VAL A 199 23.15 -25.07 1.64
N LYS A 200 23.82 -24.50 0.64
CA LYS A 200 24.08 -23.06 0.59
C LYS A 200 22.81 -22.31 0.23
N ALA A 201 22.41 -21.38 1.06
CA ALA A 201 21.28 -20.52 0.82
C ALA A 201 21.57 -19.09 1.27
N GLY A 202 21.05 -18.10 0.52
CA GLY A 202 21.19 -16.69 0.84
C GLY A 202 19.89 -16.05 1.27
N TYR A 203 20.01 -14.83 1.79
CA TYR A 203 18.90 -13.94 2.10
C TYR A 203 18.93 -12.72 1.19
N ALA A 204 17.77 -12.21 0.83
CA ALA A 204 17.63 -10.87 0.32
C ALA A 204 16.30 -10.27 0.77
N LYS A 205 16.26 -8.95 0.87
CA LYS A 205 15.06 -8.17 1.13
C LYS A 205 14.64 -7.43 -0.13
N PHE A 206 13.43 -7.67 -0.59
CA PHE A 206 12.87 -6.91 -1.70
C PHE A 206 12.43 -5.54 -1.24
N GLU A 207 12.95 -4.50 -1.87
CA GLU A 207 12.65 -3.12 -1.53
C GLU A 207 12.30 -2.30 -2.77
N THR A 208 11.44 -1.30 -2.58
CA THR A 208 11.17 -0.24 -3.54
C THR A 208 11.53 1.11 -2.93
N PHE A 209 11.28 1.27 -1.64
CA PHE A 209 11.60 2.45 -0.84
C PHE A 209 12.35 2.06 0.44
N PRO A 210 13.18 2.98 0.98
CA PRO A 210 13.59 4.23 0.34
C PRO A 210 14.40 3.96 -0.94
N ILE A 211 14.41 4.92 -1.86
CA ILE A 211 15.23 4.79 -3.08
C ILE A 211 16.68 5.13 -2.72
N TRP A 212 17.58 4.19 -2.98
CA TRP A 212 18.95 4.22 -2.46
C TRP A 212 19.85 5.30 -3.05
N ASN A 213 19.70 5.59 -4.35
CA ASN A 213 20.61 6.39 -5.17
C ASN A 213 20.10 7.78 -5.51
N ILE A 214 19.11 8.29 -4.75
CA ILE A 214 18.68 9.68 -4.81
C ILE A 214 18.99 10.37 -3.47
N PRO A 215 19.00 11.71 -3.40
CA PRO A 215 19.34 12.45 -2.17
C PRO A 215 18.44 12.10 -0.98
N LEU A 216 19.01 12.19 0.24
CA LEU A 216 18.30 11.89 1.48
C LEU A 216 16.95 12.64 1.60
N LYS A 217 16.95 13.93 1.28
CA LYS A 217 15.77 14.79 1.34
C LYS A 217 15.05 14.92 0.00
N HIS A 218 15.24 13.98 -0.89
CA HIS A 218 14.50 13.96 -2.14
C HIS A 218 13.01 13.76 -1.86
N PRO A 219 12.08 14.51 -2.51
CA PRO A 219 10.64 14.41 -2.24
C PRO A 219 10.10 12.97 -2.27
N VAL A 220 10.60 12.11 -3.16
CA VAL A 220 10.22 10.70 -3.25
C VAL A 220 10.53 9.94 -1.95
N ASN A 221 11.72 10.13 -1.36
CA ASN A 221 12.09 9.51 -0.09
C ASN A 221 11.31 10.12 1.08
N LEU A 222 11.09 11.44 1.08
CA LEU A 222 10.24 12.10 2.08
C LEU A 222 8.77 11.63 2.02
N ALA A 223 8.25 11.34 0.83
CA ALA A 223 6.91 10.78 0.68
C ALA A 223 6.78 9.37 1.29
N TYR A 224 7.87 8.60 1.30
CA TYR A 224 7.91 7.31 1.99
C TYR A 224 7.93 7.48 3.52
N GLU A 225 8.72 8.42 4.07
CA GLU A 225 8.66 8.76 5.50
C GLU A 225 7.24 9.20 5.91
N ALA A 226 6.60 10.05 5.09
CA ALA A 226 5.21 10.46 5.32
C ALA A 226 4.24 9.26 5.32
N ALA A 227 4.50 8.24 4.50
CA ALA A 227 3.68 7.03 4.42
C ALA A 227 3.88 6.07 5.60
N THR A 228 5.00 6.16 6.31
CA THR A 228 5.41 5.30 7.44
C THR A 228 5.60 6.05 8.74
N ALA A 229 5.02 7.24 8.85
CA ALA A 229 5.14 8.10 10.04
C ALA A 229 4.61 7.43 11.33
N ASP A 230 3.64 6.53 11.21
CA ASP A 230 3.10 5.70 12.29
C ASP A 230 4.09 4.63 12.78
N LEU A 231 5.03 4.21 11.93
CA LEU A 231 6.08 3.24 12.25
C LEU A 231 7.39 3.89 12.75
N ASN A 232 7.48 5.21 12.74
CA ASN A 232 8.69 5.99 13.03
C ASN A 232 9.88 5.66 12.11
N ASP A 233 9.60 5.27 10.88
CA ASP A 233 10.65 5.10 9.88
C ASP A 233 11.18 6.47 9.44
N VAL A 234 12.49 6.65 9.53
CA VAL A 234 13.21 7.85 9.13
C VAL A 234 14.33 7.45 8.18
N ASN A 235 14.41 8.12 7.04
CA ASN A 235 15.49 7.89 6.09
C ASN A 235 16.82 8.41 6.64
N MET A 236 17.87 7.65 6.41
CA MET A 236 19.24 8.03 6.79
C MET A 236 20.25 7.49 5.78
N ILE A 237 21.43 8.08 5.80
CA ILE A 237 22.57 7.54 5.06
C ILE A 237 22.98 6.23 5.75
N ASP A 238 23.14 5.16 4.96
CA ASP A 238 23.66 3.87 5.45
C ASP A 238 25.16 4.00 5.79
N PRO A 239 25.55 4.07 7.07
CA PRO A 239 26.93 4.27 7.46
C PRO A 239 27.80 3.05 7.16
N PHE A 240 27.23 1.85 7.21
CA PHE A 240 27.94 0.60 6.92
C PHE A 240 28.27 0.48 5.42
N HIS A 241 27.36 0.93 4.55
CA HIS A 241 27.60 0.94 3.11
C HIS A 241 28.65 1.97 2.73
N LEU A 242 28.58 3.14 3.35
CA LEU A 242 29.56 4.20 3.16
C LEU A 242 30.96 3.73 3.60
N GLU A 243 31.06 3.08 4.78
CA GLU A 243 32.33 2.55 5.30
C GLU A 243 32.89 1.44 4.40
N ALA A 244 32.04 0.49 3.98
CA ALA A 244 32.48 -0.68 3.22
C ALA A 244 32.86 -0.37 1.76
N TYR A 245 32.22 0.62 1.13
CA TYR A 245 32.29 0.86 -0.33
C TYR A 245 32.62 2.29 -0.73
N GLY A 246 32.62 3.24 0.22
CA GLY A 246 32.79 4.67 -0.09
C GLY A 246 31.63 5.27 -0.86
N GLN A 247 30.46 4.62 -0.87
CA GLN A 247 29.26 5.03 -1.61
C GLN A 247 28.17 5.42 -0.65
N THR A 248 27.57 6.59 -0.90
CA THR A 248 26.38 7.06 -0.15
C THR A 248 25.14 6.37 -0.69
N THR A 249 24.41 5.68 0.20
CA THR A 249 23.10 5.08 -0.07
C THR A 249 22.12 5.47 1.02
N ILE A 250 20.84 5.54 0.67
CA ILE A 250 19.78 5.88 1.61
C ILE A 250 19.10 4.59 2.08
N ASN A 251 18.94 4.45 3.39
CA ASN A 251 18.20 3.37 4.01
C ASN A 251 17.36 3.94 5.16
N TYR A 252 16.53 3.19 5.82
CA TYR A 252 15.83 3.70 6.99
C TYR A 252 16.45 3.19 8.30
N ASN A 253 16.24 3.98 9.34
CA ASN A 253 16.85 3.79 10.66
C ASN A 253 16.71 2.35 11.16
N ARG A 254 15.55 1.71 11.07
CA ARG A 254 15.35 0.34 11.60
C ARG A 254 16.27 -0.70 10.96
N ASP A 255 16.51 -0.61 9.66
CA ASP A 255 17.40 -1.56 8.98
C ASP A 255 18.87 -1.29 9.33
N VAL A 256 19.23 -0.01 9.47
CA VAL A 256 20.59 0.37 9.91
C VAL A 256 20.84 -0.05 11.35
N GLU A 257 19.91 0.21 12.27
CA GLU A 257 20.03 -0.11 13.69
C GLU A 257 20.09 -1.62 13.96
N ILE A 258 19.32 -2.43 13.20
CA ILE A 258 19.30 -3.89 13.38
C ILE A 258 20.45 -4.60 12.68
N PHE A 259 21.11 -3.95 11.70
CA PHE A 259 22.14 -4.60 10.88
C PHE A 259 23.26 -5.27 11.68
N PRO A 260 23.84 -4.68 12.75
CA PRO A 260 24.88 -5.36 13.56
C PRO A 260 24.42 -6.70 14.12
N VAL A 261 23.16 -6.77 14.56
CA VAL A 261 22.56 -8.02 15.08
C VAL A 261 22.38 -9.03 13.95
N LEU A 262 21.87 -8.61 12.79
CA LEU A 262 21.70 -9.48 11.63
C LEU A 262 23.04 -9.98 11.10
N ASN A 263 24.04 -9.11 11.04
CA ASN A 263 25.39 -9.47 10.63
C ASN A 263 25.97 -10.56 11.54
N ALA A 264 25.81 -10.43 12.87
CA ALA A 264 26.22 -11.43 13.83
C ALA A 264 25.42 -12.75 13.71
N LEU A 265 24.13 -12.70 13.44
CA LEU A 265 23.32 -13.89 13.15
C LEU A 265 23.82 -14.62 11.90
N PHE A 266 24.04 -13.89 10.79
CA PHE A 266 24.60 -14.50 9.57
C PHE A 266 25.99 -15.10 9.80
N THR A 267 26.87 -14.39 10.50
CA THR A 267 28.21 -14.90 10.87
C THR A 267 28.07 -16.19 11.65
N ARG A 268 27.17 -16.25 12.62
CA ARG A 268 26.96 -17.45 13.44
C ARG A 268 26.37 -18.62 12.68
N ILE A 269 25.47 -18.35 11.69
CA ILE A 269 24.86 -19.41 10.87
C ILE A 269 25.83 -19.91 9.80
N LEU A 270 26.51 -19.00 9.08
CA LEU A 270 27.26 -19.31 7.86
C LEU A 270 28.79 -19.42 8.06
N GLY A 271 29.30 -19.06 9.25
CA GLY A 271 30.72 -18.92 9.54
C GLY A 271 31.27 -17.52 9.30
N GLU A 272 30.80 -16.87 8.23
CA GLU A 272 31.06 -15.45 7.92
C GLU A 272 29.78 -14.81 7.34
N SER A 273 29.64 -13.50 7.52
CA SER A 273 28.52 -12.79 6.93
C SER A 273 28.80 -12.43 5.46
N PRO A 274 27.92 -12.76 4.52
CA PRO A 274 28.06 -12.36 3.13
C PRO A 274 27.67 -10.89 2.87
N TYR A 275 27.25 -10.15 3.92
CA TYR A 275 26.76 -8.77 3.83
C TYR A 275 27.64 -7.82 4.65
N LYS A 276 27.96 -6.67 4.07
CA LYS A 276 28.73 -5.62 4.73
C LYS A 276 27.84 -4.44 5.18
N SER A 277 26.60 -4.37 4.70
CA SER A 277 25.65 -3.31 5.01
C SER A 277 24.20 -3.79 4.90
N PRO A 278 23.22 -3.09 5.49
CA PRO A 278 21.81 -3.36 5.23
C PRO A 278 21.45 -3.20 3.75
N THR A 279 22.06 -2.25 3.03
CA THR A 279 21.90 -2.09 1.58
C THR A 279 22.34 -3.34 0.80
N ASP A 280 23.40 -4.02 1.24
CA ASP A 280 23.82 -5.30 0.61
C ASP A 280 22.79 -6.42 0.78
N MET A 281 22.00 -6.36 1.83
CA MET A 281 20.92 -7.35 2.08
C MET A 281 19.72 -7.12 1.17
N GLY A 282 19.53 -5.90 0.68
CA GLY A 282 18.39 -5.51 -0.14
C GLY A 282 18.58 -5.77 -1.63
N VAL A 283 17.47 -5.72 -2.36
CA VAL A 283 17.39 -5.61 -3.82
C VAL A 283 16.44 -4.47 -4.17
N ASN A 284 16.98 -3.36 -4.69
CA ASN A 284 16.21 -2.17 -5.04
C ASN A 284 16.83 -1.50 -6.28
N MET A 285 16.13 -1.57 -7.40
CA MET A 285 16.53 -0.97 -8.67
C MET A 285 15.64 0.23 -9.06
N ALA A 286 14.75 0.66 -8.16
CA ALA A 286 13.75 1.69 -8.48
C ALA A 286 14.40 3.02 -8.94
N GLY A 287 15.44 3.47 -8.26
CA GLY A 287 16.08 4.74 -8.62
C GLY A 287 16.73 4.76 -10.00
N ASN A 288 17.13 3.59 -10.52
CA ASN A 288 17.71 3.48 -11.87
C ASN A 288 16.64 3.56 -12.98
N CYS A 289 15.36 3.58 -12.60
CA CYS A 289 14.23 3.57 -13.52
C CYS A 289 13.44 4.88 -13.51
N ILE A 290 13.89 5.90 -12.75
CA ILE A 290 13.39 7.27 -12.83
C ILE A 290 13.90 7.88 -14.13
N ILE A 291 12.98 8.40 -14.97
CA ILE A 291 13.26 8.98 -16.28
C ILE A 291 12.92 10.48 -16.36
N ASP A 292 12.13 10.98 -15.43
CA ASP A 292 11.79 12.40 -15.28
C ASP A 292 11.71 12.71 -13.78
N ASP A 293 12.76 13.35 -13.27
CA ASP A 293 12.91 13.67 -11.86
C ASP A 293 11.91 14.74 -11.40
N GLU A 294 11.59 15.71 -12.26
CA GLU A 294 10.60 16.75 -11.97
C GLU A 294 9.20 16.12 -11.76
N ALA A 295 8.83 15.16 -12.63
CA ALA A 295 7.54 14.50 -12.56
C ALA A 295 7.39 13.66 -11.28
N VAL A 296 8.43 12.93 -10.86
CA VAL A 296 8.38 12.16 -9.60
C VAL A 296 8.45 13.06 -8.37
N CYS A 297 9.18 14.17 -8.42
CA CYS A 297 9.20 15.16 -7.34
C CYS A 297 7.82 15.78 -7.13
N GLU A 298 7.15 16.20 -8.19
CA GLU A 298 5.80 16.80 -8.08
C GLU A 298 4.80 15.78 -7.55
N ALA A 299 4.79 14.57 -8.08
CA ALA A 299 3.90 13.50 -7.60
C ALA A 299 4.16 13.17 -6.11
N ALA A 300 5.43 13.15 -5.69
CA ALA A 300 5.81 12.91 -4.30
C ALA A 300 5.34 14.03 -3.37
N LYS A 301 5.44 15.28 -3.78
CA LYS A 301 4.93 16.44 -3.02
C LYS A 301 3.42 16.33 -2.82
N GLN A 302 2.66 15.99 -3.87
CA GLN A 302 1.22 15.76 -3.76
C GLN A 302 0.88 14.59 -2.80
N GLU A 303 1.66 13.51 -2.81
CA GLU A 303 1.48 12.40 -1.87
C GLU A 303 1.77 12.81 -0.42
N ILE A 304 2.80 13.64 -0.15
CA ILE A 304 3.09 14.16 1.20
C ILE A 304 1.89 14.96 1.72
N ILE A 305 1.35 15.91 0.93
CA ILE A 305 0.16 16.69 1.32
C ILE A 305 -1.03 15.76 1.57
N ARG A 306 -1.21 14.75 0.73
CA ARG A 306 -2.27 13.76 0.90
C ARG A 306 -2.13 12.98 2.21
N ARG A 307 -0.91 12.61 2.61
CA ARG A 307 -0.63 11.94 3.89
C ARG A 307 -0.94 12.85 5.08
N TYR A 308 -0.56 14.11 5.00
CA TYR A 308 -0.90 15.12 6.01
C TYR A 308 -2.41 15.18 6.28
N TYR A 309 -3.24 15.33 5.23
CA TYR A 309 -4.70 15.36 5.39
C TYR A 309 -5.29 14.04 5.89
N ASN A 310 -4.76 12.90 5.45
CA ASN A 310 -5.18 11.60 5.98
C ASN A 310 -4.90 11.51 7.49
N THR A 311 -3.70 11.93 7.93
CA THR A 311 -3.34 11.94 9.36
C THR A 311 -4.24 12.88 10.16
N LEU A 312 -4.54 14.07 9.65
CA LEU A 312 -5.51 14.99 10.29
C LEU A 312 -6.88 14.33 10.48
N CYS A 313 -7.38 13.64 9.45
CA CYS A 313 -8.64 12.92 9.51
C CYS A 313 -8.59 11.75 10.49
N ASP A 314 -7.47 11.03 10.56
CA ASP A 314 -7.31 9.89 11.48
C ASP A 314 -7.21 10.37 12.93
N VAL A 315 -6.56 11.50 13.21
CA VAL A 315 -6.60 12.15 14.53
C VAL A 315 -8.03 12.58 14.88
N ARG A 316 -8.76 13.16 13.92
CA ARG A 316 -10.16 13.54 14.12
C ARG A 316 -11.08 12.36 14.45
N LYS A 317 -10.78 11.18 13.90
CA LYS A 317 -11.51 9.92 14.15
C LYS A 317 -11.02 9.17 15.38
N GLY A 318 -9.93 9.63 16.03
CA GLY A 318 -9.32 8.94 17.18
C GLY A 318 -8.46 7.72 16.80
N ASN A 319 -8.05 7.61 15.54
CA ASN A 319 -7.22 6.50 15.02
C ASN A 319 -5.72 6.81 15.01
N ALA A 320 -5.33 8.06 15.26
CA ALA A 320 -3.95 8.52 15.27
C ALA A 320 -3.73 9.59 16.36
N ASP A 321 -2.47 9.80 16.75
CA ASP A 321 -2.05 10.80 17.73
C ASP A 321 -1.61 12.09 17.04
N LYS A 322 -1.69 13.22 17.78
CA LYS A 322 -1.25 14.53 17.30
C LYS A 322 0.22 14.56 16.93
N ASP A 323 1.06 13.78 17.56
CA ASP A 323 2.48 13.68 17.26
C ASP A 323 2.74 13.24 15.80
N GLN A 324 1.85 12.45 15.24
CA GLN A 324 1.93 12.06 13.82
C GLN A 324 1.64 13.25 12.90
N VAL A 325 0.78 14.19 13.29
CA VAL A 325 0.55 15.43 12.53
C VAL A 325 1.82 16.28 12.50
N TYR A 326 2.46 16.48 13.66
CA TYR A 326 3.72 17.23 13.72
C TYR A 326 4.83 16.62 12.84
N LYS A 327 4.90 15.29 12.77
CA LYS A 327 5.83 14.62 11.85
C LYS A 327 5.52 14.93 10.39
N GLN A 328 4.24 14.91 10.01
CA GLN A 328 3.84 15.27 8.64
C GLN A 328 4.18 16.73 8.33
N GLU A 329 3.97 17.65 9.26
CA GLU A 329 4.33 19.06 9.13
C GLU A 329 5.84 19.26 8.95
N LEU A 330 6.68 18.55 9.73
CA LEU A 330 8.13 18.56 9.56
C LEU A 330 8.58 18.01 8.20
N ILE A 331 7.91 16.97 7.70
CA ILE A 331 8.21 16.44 6.37
C ILE A 331 7.80 17.42 5.28
N MET A 332 6.65 18.09 5.42
CA MET A 332 6.23 19.15 4.49
C MET A 332 7.24 20.32 4.46
N GLU A 333 7.74 20.74 5.65
CA GLU A 333 8.79 21.77 5.75
C GLU A 333 10.09 21.33 5.05
N GLN A 334 10.53 20.09 5.28
CA GLN A 334 11.72 19.54 4.62
C GLN A 334 11.55 19.44 3.10
N ALA A 335 10.35 19.13 2.62
CA ALA A 335 10.01 19.10 1.20
C ALA A 335 9.76 20.50 0.60
N GLN A 336 9.76 21.55 1.43
CA GLN A 336 9.46 22.94 1.06
C GLN A 336 8.10 23.08 0.36
N ILE A 337 7.07 22.46 0.93
CA ILE A 337 5.70 22.47 0.42
C ILE A 337 4.70 22.88 1.49
N SER A 338 3.55 23.33 1.03
CA SER A 338 2.41 23.67 1.86
C SER A 338 1.09 23.19 1.24
N THR A 339 -0.03 23.36 1.91
CA THR A 339 -1.35 22.99 1.39
C THR A 339 -1.76 23.78 0.15
N VAL A 340 -1.13 24.97 -0.07
CA VAL A 340 -1.37 25.80 -1.26
C VAL A 340 -0.89 25.11 -2.55
N ASP A 341 0.11 24.24 -2.44
CA ASP A 341 0.64 23.48 -3.59
C ASP A 341 -0.33 22.39 -4.11
N ARG A 342 -1.51 22.30 -3.48
CA ARG A 342 -2.63 21.43 -3.92
C ARG A 342 -3.89 22.29 -4.16
N PRO A 343 -4.07 22.87 -5.37
CA PRO A 343 -5.10 23.88 -5.66
C PRO A 343 -6.54 23.44 -5.39
N VAL A 344 -6.84 22.15 -5.49
CA VAL A 344 -8.19 21.62 -5.21
C VAL A 344 -8.64 21.86 -3.77
N ILE A 345 -7.70 22.07 -2.82
CA ILE A 345 -8.01 22.36 -1.42
C ILE A 345 -8.72 23.70 -1.33
N ALA A 346 -8.06 24.75 -1.81
CA ALA A 346 -8.63 26.10 -1.79
C ALA A 346 -9.96 26.15 -2.59
N ALA A 347 -10.04 25.46 -3.73
CA ALA A 347 -11.25 25.42 -4.54
C ALA A 347 -12.44 24.78 -3.81
N ALA A 348 -12.23 23.67 -3.11
CA ALA A 348 -13.29 23.01 -2.35
C ALA A 348 -13.72 23.81 -1.11
N VAL A 349 -12.75 24.36 -0.36
CA VAL A 349 -13.03 25.15 0.86
C VAL A 349 -13.78 26.42 0.49
N ASN A 350 -13.27 27.22 -0.47
CA ASN A 350 -13.92 28.46 -0.92
C ASN A 350 -15.34 28.19 -1.47
N HIS A 351 -15.51 27.07 -2.22
CA HIS A 351 -16.86 26.75 -2.73
C HIS A 351 -17.82 26.34 -1.60
N ALA A 352 -17.34 25.66 -0.56
CA ALA A 352 -18.12 25.34 0.62
C ALA A 352 -18.54 26.61 1.40
N GLU A 353 -17.62 27.56 1.59
CA GLU A 353 -17.91 28.83 2.24
C GLU A 353 -18.94 29.65 1.46
N LEU A 354 -18.76 29.81 0.15
CA LEU A 354 -19.68 30.56 -0.72
C LEU A 354 -21.09 29.98 -0.75
N THR A 355 -21.21 28.65 -0.64
CA THR A 355 -22.51 27.96 -0.76
C THR A 355 -23.15 27.57 0.57
N GLY A 356 -22.41 27.75 1.68
CA GLY A 356 -22.86 27.42 3.04
C GLY A 356 -23.09 25.93 3.29
N GLY A 357 -22.45 25.04 2.52
CA GLY A 357 -22.60 23.59 2.65
C GLY A 357 -21.39 22.81 2.13
N PRO A 358 -21.34 21.50 2.36
CA PRO A 358 -20.23 20.68 1.89
C PRO A 358 -20.01 20.79 0.38
N ALA A 359 -18.73 20.90 -0.01
CA ALA A 359 -18.31 20.96 -1.40
C ALA A 359 -17.12 20.03 -1.67
N VAL A 360 -16.97 19.63 -2.93
CA VAL A 360 -15.87 18.83 -3.44
C VAL A 360 -15.29 19.51 -4.67
N ALA A 361 -13.98 19.52 -4.82
CA ALA A 361 -13.29 19.96 -6.02
C ALA A 361 -12.51 18.80 -6.65
N ILE A 362 -12.52 18.70 -7.96
CA ILE A 362 -11.79 17.72 -8.77
C ILE A 362 -10.91 18.49 -9.75
N GLN A 363 -9.60 18.30 -9.69
CA GLN A 363 -8.67 18.77 -10.70
C GLN A 363 -8.44 17.69 -11.73
N LEU A 364 -8.83 17.97 -12.95
CA LEU A 364 -8.68 17.07 -14.08
C LEU A 364 -7.25 17.08 -14.63
N ASN A 365 -6.91 16.08 -15.45
CA ASN A 365 -5.57 15.93 -16.03
C ASN A 365 -5.18 17.05 -17.00
N ASP A 366 -6.12 17.85 -17.48
CA ASP A 366 -5.91 19.06 -18.29
C ASP A 366 -5.65 20.31 -17.44
N GLY A 367 -5.76 20.20 -16.11
CA GLY A 367 -5.58 21.28 -15.14
C GLY A 367 -6.86 22.00 -14.75
N ALA A 368 -8.01 21.71 -15.39
CA ALA A 368 -9.29 22.31 -15.03
C ALA A 368 -9.73 21.85 -13.63
N ILE A 369 -10.26 22.77 -12.83
CA ILE A 369 -10.80 22.46 -11.50
C ILE A 369 -12.33 22.59 -11.54
N ILE A 370 -13.00 21.47 -11.31
CA ILE A 370 -14.45 21.35 -11.31
C ILE A 370 -14.91 21.23 -9.86
N THR A 371 -15.93 22.03 -9.48
CA THR A 371 -16.47 21.99 -8.12
C THR A 371 -17.90 21.51 -8.10
N GLY A 372 -18.29 20.79 -7.05
CA GLY A 372 -19.67 20.37 -6.82
C GLY A 372 -20.06 20.60 -5.36
N LYS A 373 -21.30 20.98 -5.14
CA LYS A 373 -21.88 21.21 -3.80
C LYS A 373 -23.01 20.24 -3.49
N THR A 374 -23.28 20.08 -2.22
CA THR A 374 -24.45 19.34 -1.76
C THR A 374 -25.74 20.07 -2.18
N SER A 375 -26.68 19.31 -2.73
CA SER A 375 -28.02 19.79 -3.13
C SER A 375 -29.11 18.93 -2.44
N SER A 376 -30.38 19.17 -2.77
CA SER A 376 -31.49 18.30 -2.33
C SER A 376 -31.47 16.92 -2.99
N LEU A 377 -30.80 16.78 -4.14
CA LEU A 377 -30.77 15.55 -4.94
C LEU A 377 -29.48 14.76 -4.77
N LEU A 378 -28.35 15.44 -4.69
CA LEU A 378 -27.00 14.83 -4.76
C LEU A 378 -26.14 15.28 -3.58
N GLY A 379 -25.28 14.38 -3.10
CA GLY A 379 -24.14 14.74 -2.28
C GLY A 379 -23.09 15.52 -3.08
N ALA A 380 -22.21 16.27 -2.40
CA ALA A 380 -21.18 17.09 -3.04
C ALA A 380 -20.26 16.25 -3.96
N SER A 381 -19.88 15.05 -3.53
CA SER A 381 -19.06 14.12 -4.32
C SER A 381 -19.73 13.72 -5.61
N SER A 382 -21.05 13.40 -5.56
CA SER A 382 -21.83 13.02 -6.73
C SER A 382 -22.01 14.18 -7.71
N ALA A 383 -22.23 15.41 -7.19
CA ALA A 383 -22.34 16.60 -8.00
C ALA A 383 -21.01 16.91 -8.73
N ALA A 384 -19.90 16.96 -8.00
CA ALA A 384 -18.57 17.18 -8.57
C ALA A 384 -18.20 16.12 -9.62
N LEU A 385 -18.52 14.85 -9.37
CA LEU A 385 -18.31 13.76 -10.32
C LEU A 385 -19.06 13.98 -11.62
N LEU A 386 -20.36 14.26 -11.55
CA LEU A 386 -21.20 14.45 -12.75
C LEU A 386 -20.78 15.69 -13.55
N ASP A 387 -20.39 16.77 -12.87
CA ASP A 387 -19.91 17.99 -13.52
C ASP A 387 -18.53 17.79 -14.15
N ALA A 388 -17.64 17.00 -13.52
CA ALA A 388 -16.37 16.58 -14.11
C ALA A 388 -16.59 15.73 -15.38
N LEU A 389 -17.55 14.80 -15.37
CA LEU A 389 -17.88 13.99 -16.55
C LEU A 389 -18.48 14.84 -17.67
N LYS A 390 -19.33 15.85 -17.35
CA LYS A 390 -19.80 16.82 -18.36
C LYS A 390 -18.66 17.58 -19.00
N HIS A 391 -17.74 18.10 -18.20
CA HIS A 391 -16.57 18.82 -18.72
C HIS A 391 -15.73 17.95 -19.66
N LEU A 392 -15.40 16.73 -19.25
CA LEU A 392 -14.63 15.77 -20.06
C LEU A 392 -15.35 15.37 -21.36
N ALA A 393 -16.68 15.27 -21.32
CA ALA A 393 -17.51 14.96 -22.48
C ALA A 393 -17.88 16.19 -23.31
N LYS A 394 -17.47 17.40 -22.90
CA LYS A 394 -17.83 18.69 -23.54
C LYS A 394 -19.34 18.90 -23.61
N ILE A 395 -20.05 18.50 -22.58
CA ILE A 395 -21.51 18.70 -22.42
C ILE A 395 -21.72 20.03 -21.69
N PRO A 396 -22.64 20.91 -22.19
CA PRO A 396 -22.96 22.15 -21.50
C PRO A 396 -23.50 21.94 -20.09
N ASP A 397 -23.20 22.87 -19.16
CA ASP A 397 -23.56 22.78 -17.75
C ASP A 397 -25.05 22.71 -17.48
N GLU A 398 -25.85 23.29 -18.36
CA GLU A 398 -27.33 23.30 -18.27
C GLU A 398 -27.94 21.91 -18.52
N VAL A 399 -27.20 21.00 -19.17
CA VAL A 399 -27.67 19.66 -19.49
C VAL A 399 -27.68 18.80 -18.23
N ARG A 400 -28.85 18.23 -17.93
CA ARG A 400 -29.03 17.30 -16.82
C ARG A 400 -28.74 15.88 -17.29
N LEU A 401 -27.71 15.24 -16.72
CA LEU A 401 -27.36 13.85 -17.03
C LEU A 401 -28.30 12.83 -16.37
N LEU A 402 -28.89 13.19 -15.24
CA LEU A 402 -29.84 12.34 -14.51
C LEU A 402 -31.27 12.79 -14.68
N SER A 403 -32.12 11.91 -15.17
CA SER A 403 -33.56 12.17 -15.31
C SER A 403 -34.24 12.14 -13.93
N PRO A 404 -35.15 13.10 -13.64
CA PRO A 404 -36.02 13.05 -12.45
C PRO A 404 -36.79 11.73 -12.33
N MET A 405 -37.21 11.14 -13.46
CA MET A 405 -37.88 9.83 -13.48
C MET A 405 -37.04 8.67 -12.95
N VAL A 406 -35.72 8.82 -12.96
CA VAL A 406 -34.78 7.81 -12.40
C VAL A 406 -34.41 8.16 -10.95
N ILE A 407 -34.17 9.44 -10.64
CA ILE A 407 -33.78 9.89 -9.30
C ILE A 407 -34.91 9.68 -8.28
N GLU A 408 -36.15 10.07 -8.59
CA GLU A 408 -37.25 10.03 -7.64
C GLU A 408 -37.58 8.63 -7.11
N PRO A 409 -37.64 7.57 -7.93
CA PRO A 409 -37.80 6.19 -7.44
C PRO A 409 -36.68 5.75 -6.52
N ILE A 410 -35.42 6.12 -6.80
CA ILE A 410 -34.26 5.77 -5.94
C ILE A 410 -34.38 6.46 -4.59
N GLN A 411 -34.72 7.77 -4.55
CA GLN A 411 -34.94 8.51 -3.31
C GLN A 411 -36.10 7.95 -2.51
N ASN A 412 -37.21 7.58 -3.15
CA ASN A 412 -38.37 6.95 -2.50
C ASN A 412 -38.02 5.58 -1.93
N LEU A 413 -37.28 4.74 -2.68
CA LEU A 413 -36.78 3.46 -2.17
C LEU A 413 -35.93 3.69 -0.92
N LYS A 414 -34.93 4.58 -1.02
CA LYS A 414 -34.00 4.90 0.05
C LYS A 414 -34.69 5.40 1.31
N THR A 415 -35.59 6.37 1.20
CA THR A 415 -36.21 7.03 2.34
C THR A 415 -37.47 6.32 2.85
N LYS A 416 -38.41 5.96 1.96
CA LYS A 416 -39.71 5.41 2.34
C LYS A 416 -39.70 3.90 2.58
N ARG A 417 -38.77 3.14 1.93
CA ARG A 417 -38.75 1.68 2.05
C ARG A 417 -37.62 1.18 2.93
N LEU A 418 -36.40 1.78 2.78
CA LEU A 418 -35.21 1.38 3.53
C LEU A 418 -34.99 2.20 4.81
N GLY A 419 -35.76 3.27 5.02
CA GLY A 419 -35.71 4.07 6.25
C GLY A 419 -34.51 4.99 6.39
N HIS A 420 -33.78 5.25 5.33
CA HIS A 420 -32.68 6.22 5.35
C HIS A 420 -33.22 7.64 5.56
N ARG A 421 -32.54 8.44 6.39
CA ARG A 421 -32.91 9.84 6.62
C ARG A 421 -32.43 10.78 5.51
N ASN A 422 -31.36 10.41 4.80
CA ASN A 422 -30.76 11.23 3.76
C ASN A 422 -31.28 10.83 2.36
N PRO A 423 -32.05 11.69 1.67
CA PRO A 423 -32.57 11.39 0.34
C PRO A 423 -31.51 11.56 -0.77
N ARG A 424 -30.38 12.24 -0.49
CA ARG A 424 -29.36 12.56 -1.49
C ARG A 424 -28.68 11.30 -2.00
N LEU A 425 -28.42 11.24 -3.28
CA LEU A 425 -27.69 10.12 -3.89
C LEU A 425 -26.21 10.23 -3.56
N HIS A 426 -25.65 9.14 -3.06
CA HIS A 426 -24.21 8.91 -2.99
C HIS A 426 -23.64 8.61 -4.37
N MET A 427 -22.31 8.57 -4.51
CA MET A 427 -21.66 8.40 -5.81
C MET A 427 -22.02 7.09 -6.50
N ASP A 428 -22.13 5.98 -5.78
CA ASP A 428 -22.54 4.68 -6.34
C ASP A 428 -23.99 4.72 -6.85
N GLU A 429 -24.91 5.29 -6.08
CA GLU A 429 -26.31 5.48 -6.47
C GLU A 429 -26.42 6.41 -7.71
N ALA A 430 -25.62 7.49 -7.74
CA ALA A 430 -25.57 8.42 -8.88
C ALA A 430 -25.01 7.75 -10.14
N LEU A 431 -23.99 6.90 -10.03
CA LEU A 431 -23.45 6.14 -11.16
C LEU A 431 -24.43 5.07 -11.68
N VAL A 432 -25.15 4.40 -10.78
CA VAL A 432 -26.25 3.49 -11.19
C VAL A 432 -27.34 4.27 -11.94
N ALA A 433 -27.76 5.43 -11.40
CA ALA A 433 -28.75 6.28 -12.07
C ALA A 433 -28.25 6.75 -13.44
N LEU A 434 -26.98 7.16 -13.56
CA LEU A 434 -26.36 7.56 -14.82
C LEU A 434 -26.34 6.41 -15.83
N SER A 435 -26.03 5.19 -15.39
CA SER A 435 -26.02 4.01 -16.27
C SER A 435 -27.41 3.67 -16.81
N VAL A 436 -28.47 3.90 -16.03
CA VAL A 436 -29.85 3.73 -16.47
C VAL A 436 -30.24 4.85 -17.47
N CYS A 437 -29.89 6.11 -17.18
CA CYS A 437 -30.14 7.21 -18.10
C CYS A 437 -29.41 7.03 -19.45
N ALA A 438 -28.19 6.46 -19.42
CA ALA A 438 -27.38 6.22 -20.62
C ALA A 438 -28.05 5.25 -21.65
N LEU A 439 -29.09 4.52 -21.25
CA LEU A 439 -29.85 3.65 -22.17
C LEU A 439 -30.67 4.45 -23.18
N THR A 440 -31.11 5.66 -22.83
CA THR A 440 -32.01 6.49 -23.62
C THR A 440 -31.53 7.92 -23.89
N ASP A 441 -30.51 8.37 -23.13
CA ASP A 441 -29.95 9.73 -23.27
C ASP A 441 -28.51 9.64 -23.77
N TYR A 442 -28.23 10.26 -24.91
CA TYR A 442 -26.92 10.28 -25.53
C TYR A 442 -25.88 11.01 -24.68
N ASN A 443 -26.23 12.12 -24.02
CA ASN A 443 -25.31 12.85 -23.16
C ASN A 443 -24.91 12.03 -21.91
N ALA A 444 -25.87 11.36 -21.29
CA ALA A 444 -25.58 10.43 -20.18
C ALA A 444 -24.64 9.31 -20.61
N LYS A 445 -24.80 8.77 -21.82
CA LYS A 445 -23.94 7.72 -22.38
C LYS A 445 -22.50 8.20 -22.55
N ILE A 446 -22.28 9.31 -23.27
CA ILE A 446 -20.92 9.82 -23.51
C ILE A 446 -20.25 10.29 -22.22
N ALA A 447 -21.00 10.83 -21.25
CA ALA A 447 -20.48 11.16 -19.93
C ALA A 447 -20.00 9.91 -19.19
N LEU A 448 -20.78 8.82 -19.19
CA LEU A 448 -20.41 7.57 -18.55
C LEU A 448 -19.12 6.96 -19.13
N GLU A 449 -18.91 7.08 -20.44
CA GLU A 449 -17.68 6.63 -21.12
C GLU A 449 -16.42 7.37 -20.65
N LYS A 450 -16.56 8.58 -20.04
CA LYS A 450 -15.45 9.38 -19.53
C LYS A 450 -14.93 8.97 -18.14
N LEU A 451 -15.55 8.02 -17.45
CA LEU A 451 -15.16 7.62 -16.11
C LEU A 451 -13.67 7.23 -15.99
N SER A 452 -13.11 6.57 -16.99
CA SER A 452 -11.70 6.16 -16.97
C SER A 452 -10.71 7.33 -17.05
N GLU A 453 -11.14 8.49 -17.56
CA GLU A 453 -10.31 9.70 -17.66
C GLU A 453 -10.11 10.41 -16.32
N LEU A 454 -10.90 10.03 -15.29
CA LEU A 454 -10.74 10.54 -13.92
C LEU A 454 -9.54 9.91 -13.19
N ARG A 455 -8.95 8.86 -13.72
CA ARG A 455 -7.78 8.22 -13.10
C ARG A 455 -6.64 9.23 -12.94
N HIS A 456 -6.03 9.23 -11.75
CA HIS A 456 -4.97 10.15 -11.32
C HIS A 456 -5.38 11.61 -11.11
N CYS A 457 -6.66 11.96 -11.28
CA CYS A 457 -7.15 13.27 -10.91
C CYS A 457 -7.02 13.51 -9.40
N GLU A 458 -6.76 14.76 -9.02
CA GLU A 458 -6.68 15.18 -7.63
C GLU A 458 -8.05 15.65 -7.14
N VAL A 459 -8.46 15.21 -5.95
CA VAL A 459 -9.77 15.52 -5.38
C VAL A 459 -9.61 15.99 -3.94
N HIS A 460 -10.36 17.04 -3.57
CA HIS A 460 -10.49 17.48 -2.19
C HIS A 460 -11.95 17.70 -1.80
N SER A 461 -12.28 17.27 -0.58
CA SER A 461 -13.59 17.49 0.04
C SER A 461 -13.47 18.38 1.27
N SER A 462 -14.38 19.34 1.41
CA SER A 462 -14.47 20.22 2.59
C SER A 462 -14.93 19.50 3.87
N VAL A 463 -15.31 18.22 3.78
CA VAL A 463 -15.75 17.37 4.91
C VAL A 463 -15.29 15.94 4.74
N ILE A 464 -15.18 15.19 5.84
CA ILE A 464 -14.96 13.75 5.83
C ILE A 464 -16.12 13.07 5.09
N LEU A 465 -15.79 12.30 4.05
CA LEU A 465 -16.76 11.62 3.21
C LEU A 465 -17.22 10.29 3.81
N SER A 466 -18.37 9.81 3.35
CA SER A 466 -18.85 8.46 3.63
C SER A 466 -17.91 7.38 3.06
N GLN A 467 -17.90 6.19 3.66
CA GLN A 467 -17.10 5.06 3.16
C GLN A 467 -17.51 4.66 1.74
N VAL A 468 -18.77 4.87 1.37
CA VAL A 468 -19.30 4.63 0.02
C VAL A 468 -18.59 5.53 -0.99
N ASP A 469 -18.62 6.85 -0.75
CA ASP A 469 -18.00 7.83 -1.67
C ASP A 469 -16.48 7.66 -1.74
N VAL A 470 -15.80 7.43 -0.58
CA VAL A 470 -14.37 7.10 -0.54
C VAL A 470 -14.07 5.83 -1.36
N GLY A 471 -14.94 4.82 -1.25
CA GLY A 471 -14.81 3.56 -1.99
C GLY A 471 -14.93 3.77 -3.51
N VAL A 472 -15.85 4.61 -3.96
CA VAL A 472 -16.03 4.93 -5.39
C VAL A 472 -14.82 5.71 -5.91
N PHE A 473 -14.38 6.77 -5.23
CA PHE A 473 -13.19 7.53 -5.63
C PHE A 473 -11.95 6.63 -5.74
N ARG A 474 -11.75 5.72 -4.79
CA ARG A 474 -10.65 4.75 -4.84
C ARG A 474 -10.73 3.83 -6.07
N ARG A 475 -11.93 3.33 -6.42
CA ARG A 475 -12.11 2.48 -7.61
C ARG A 475 -11.89 3.23 -8.92
N LEU A 476 -12.23 4.52 -8.95
CA LEU A 476 -11.94 5.39 -10.09
C LEU A 476 -10.44 5.75 -10.20
N GLY A 477 -9.64 5.46 -9.17
CA GLY A 477 -8.20 5.72 -9.16
C GLY A 477 -7.85 7.19 -8.98
N VAL A 478 -8.73 7.98 -8.35
CA VAL A 478 -8.46 9.38 -8.00
C VAL A 478 -7.71 9.51 -6.67
N ASN A 479 -7.00 10.60 -6.48
CA ASN A 479 -6.22 10.92 -5.28
C ASN A 479 -7.04 11.84 -4.36
N LEU A 480 -7.80 11.24 -3.43
CA LEU A 480 -8.68 11.96 -2.52
C LEU A 480 -7.94 12.49 -1.29
N THR A 481 -8.26 13.73 -0.92
CA THR A 481 -8.01 14.35 0.40
C THR A 481 -9.30 14.94 0.95
N THR A 482 -9.40 15.09 2.28
CA THR A 482 -10.59 15.67 2.91
C THR A 482 -10.17 16.57 4.08
N GLU A 483 -10.91 17.67 4.31
CA GLU A 483 -10.81 18.41 5.56
C GLU A 483 -11.21 17.51 6.75
N PRO A 484 -10.59 17.68 7.94
CA PRO A 484 -10.88 16.88 9.12
C PRO A 484 -12.17 17.32 9.83
N ASN A 485 -13.19 17.67 9.04
CA ASN A 485 -14.47 18.20 9.53
C ASN A 485 -15.60 17.20 9.23
N TYR A 486 -16.44 16.92 10.23
CA TYR A 486 -17.66 16.15 9.99
C TYR A 486 -18.76 17.03 9.38
N GLN A 487 -19.57 16.46 8.52
CA GLN A 487 -20.70 17.14 7.88
C GLN A 487 -21.79 17.57 8.87
N SER A 488 -21.91 16.88 10.02
CA SER A 488 -22.90 17.16 11.06
C SER A 488 -22.29 16.98 12.45
N GLY A 489 -22.94 17.58 13.47
CA GLY A 489 -22.57 17.39 14.87
C GLY A 489 -23.08 16.08 15.50
N ASN A 490 -23.68 15.17 14.71
CA ASN A 490 -24.17 13.89 15.22
C ASN A 490 -23.01 12.99 15.60
N LEU A 491 -23.18 12.18 16.65
CA LEU A 491 -22.17 11.21 17.11
C LEU A 491 -22.06 10.00 16.18
N TYR A 492 -23.15 9.63 15.51
CA TYR A 492 -23.17 8.56 14.51
C TYR A 492 -23.17 9.15 13.11
N HIS A 493 -22.18 8.77 12.32
CA HIS A 493 -21.88 9.27 10.96
C HIS A 493 -21.97 8.15 9.90
N GLY A 494 -22.86 7.18 10.09
CA GLY A 494 -23.12 6.10 9.13
C GLY A 494 -24.14 6.46 8.08
#